data_fc28b8d445c63916689c910d8b4910f0
#
_entry.id   fc28b8d445c63916689c910d8b4910f0
#
_cell.length_a   1.000
_cell.length_b   1.000
_cell.length_c   1.000
_cell.angle_alpha   90.00
_cell.angle_beta   90.00
_cell.angle_gamma   90.00
#
_symmetry.space_group_name_H-M   'P 1'
#
loop_
_entity.id
_entity.type
_entity.pdbx_description
1 polymer ?
#
loop_
_entity_poly.entity_id
_entity_poly.type
_entity_poly.pdbx_seq_one_letter_code
_entity_poly.pdbx_strand_id
1 'polypeptide(L)'
;MKLKFDEYVLNKPLKDDERIVEHAQFIALYRNWFKEEHIEHFLEYWAWCHNNGIHARDRHASEGAHPLEKKDYALGMDKGYYGDEKIHSELQLTHEFNDFFKYMNNEIIRQYSFEYPDVGHPVAHEGKIQNTQPSEGYHVWHSEWNYEVPRRQLAYALFLNDVDEGGELEFLHQSIRIKPRKGDMVVWPAFWSHLHRGNPPLSGEKWIVTGWFEQLGVHNDITFEE
;
A
#
# COMPACT_ATOMS: atom_id res chain seq x y z
N MET A 1 -1.51 28.51 -16.83
CA MET A 1 -0.28 28.04 -16.18
C MET A 1 -0.20 26.54 -16.48
N LYS A 2 0.71 26.10 -17.35
CA LYS A 2 0.96 24.68 -17.55
C LYS A 2 1.75 24.21 -16.33
N LEU A 3 1.12 23.44 -15.46
CA LEU A 3 1.84 22.69 -14.44
C LEU A 3 2.77 21.73 -15.19
N LYS A 4 4.07 21.91 -15.06
CA LYS A 4 5.07 20.98 -15.57
C LYS A 4 5.16 19.83 -14.57
N PHE A 5 4.38 18.78 -14.81
CA PHE A 5 4.35 17.58 -13.96
C PHE A 5 5.69 16.87 -13.88
N ASP A 6 6.53 16.99 -14.90
CA ASP A 6 7.88 16.38 -14.94
C ASP A 6 8.85 16.95 -13.89
N GLU A 7 8.57 18.13 -13.31
CA GLU A 7 9.40 18.72 -12.24
C GLU A 7 8.99 18.26 -10.83
N TYR A 8 7.79 17.70 -10.66
CA TYR A 8 7.30 17.16 -9.37
C TYR A 8 7.57 15.67 -9.20
N VAL A 9 7.84 14.97 -10.28
CA VAL A 9 8.11 13.54 -10.25
C VAL A 9 9.61 13.29 -10.07
N LEU A 10 10.11 13.42 -8.82
CA LEU A 10 10.76 12.28 -8.17
C LEU A 10 12.14 11.89 -8.66
N ASN A 11 12.98 12.80 -9.14
CA ASN A 11 14.34 12.47 -9.57
C ASN A 11 15.44 13.27 -8.87
N LYS A 12 15.15 13.91 -7.73
CA LYS A 12 16.22 14.51 -6.94
C LYS A 12 17.10 13.38 -6.39
N PRO A 13 18.42 13.40 -6.67
CA PRO A 13 19.32 12.47 -6.02
C PRO A 13 19.26 12.72 -4.50
N LEU A 14 18.93 11.67 -3.74
CA LEU A 14 18.97 11.72 -2.28
C LEU A 14 20.42 11.64 -1.82
N LYS A 15 20.75 12.36 -0.77
CA LYS A 15 21.93 12.08 0.05
C LYS A 15 21.61 10.88 0.93
N ASP A 16 22.59 10.05 1.22
CA ASP A 16 22.43 8.72 1.82
C ASP A 16 21.56 8.65 3.09
N ASP A 17 21.39 9.74 3.85
CA ASP A 17 20.58 9.77 5.09
C ASP A 17 19.45 10.81 5.07
N GLU A 18 19.18 11.43 3.94
CA GLU A 18 18.16 12.48 3.85
C GLU A 18 16.75 11.88 3.73
N ARG A 19 15.90 12.14 4.72
CA ARG A 19 14.46 11.82 4.65
C ARG A 19 13.73 12.95 3.93
N ILE A 20 13.03 12.62 2.86
CA ILE A 20 12.25 13.58 2.08
C ILE A 20 10.81 13.11 2.02
N VAL A 21 9.87 14.06 2.09
CA VAL A 21 8.48 13.85 1.71
C VAL A 21 8.16 14.80 0.57
N GLU A 22 7.77 14.23 -0.55
CA GLU A 22 7.34 14.99 -1.71
C GLU A 22 5.81 14.94 -1.82
N HIS A 23 5.17 16.08 -2.01
CA HIS A 23 3.73 16.20 -2.07
C HIS A 23 3.27 16.69 -3.45
N ALA A 24 2.27 16.01 -4.02
CA ALA A 24 1.62 16.44 -5.26
C ALA A 24 0.14 16.02 -5.25
N GLN A 25 -0.78 16.99 -5.26
CA GLN A 25 -2.22 16.75 -5.39
C GLN A 25 -2.75 15.71 -4.38
N PHE A 26 -2.42 15.86 -3.10
CA PHE A 26 -2.74 14.96 -1.99
C PHE A 26 -2.04 13.59 -2.04
N ILE A 27 -1.15 13.34 -2.98
CA ILE A 27 -0.27 12.18 -2.98
C ILE A 27 1.01 12.59 -2.27
N ALA A 28 1.44 11.79 -1.27
CA ALA A 28 2.69 11.98 -0.56
C ALA A 28 3.64 10.81 -0.84
N LEU A 29 4.85 11.12 -1.27
CA LEU A 29 5.91 10.14 -1.44
C LEU A 29 6.96 10.34 -0.36
N TYR A 30 7.09 9.35 0.49
CA TYR A 30 8.07 9.26 1.58
C TYR A 30 9.30 8.52 1.07
N ARG A 31 10.43 9.22 0.98
CA ARG A 31 11.67 8.65 0.48
C ARG A 31 12.69 8.53 1.61
N ASN A 32 13.32 7.36 1.67
CA ASN A 32 14.33 7.05 2.71
C ASN A 32 13.77 7.05 4.15
N TRP A 33 12.46 6.73 4.30
CA TRP A 33 11.81 6.63 5.61
C TRP A 33 11.88 5.21 6.18
N PHE A 34 12.06 4.21 5.32
CA PHE A 34 12.18 2.81 5.69
C PHE A 34 13.59 2.31 5.41
N LYS A 35 14.24 1.80 6.46
CA LYS A 35 15.59 1.25 6.37
C LYS A 35 15.56 -0.17 5.81
N GLU A 36 16.73 -0.65 5.36
CA GLU A 36 16.93 -2.00 4.85
C GLU A 36 16.39 -3.08 5.81
N GLU A 37 16.69 -2.96 7.10
CA GLU A 37 16.24 -3.89 8.13
C GLU A 37 14.71 -4.03 8.23
N HIS A 38 13.96 -2.93 7.98
CA HIS A 38 12.50 -2.97 7.95
C HIS A 38 12.00 -3.71 6.71
N ILE A 39 12.66 -3.53 5.58
CA ILE A 39 12.29 -4.16 4.31
C ILE A 39 12.57 -5.66 4.35
N GLU A 40 13.73 -6.05 4.85
CA GLU A 40 14.12 -7.45 5.01
C GLU A 40 13.13 -8.22 5.87
N HIS A 41 12.66 -7.61 6.95
CA HIS A 41 11.68 -8.22 7.86
C HIS A 41 10.39 -8.69 7.13
N PHE A 42 9.85 -7.91 6.19
CA PHE A 42 8.69 -8.33 5.41
C PHE A 42 8.98 -9.52 4.51
N LEU A 43 10.15 -9.56 3.88
CA LEU A 43 10.55 -10.65 2.99
C LEU A 43 10.87 -11.93 3.77
N GLU A 44 11.51 -11.80 4.92
CA GLU A 44 11.77 -12.91 5.85
C GLU A 44 10.47 -13.53 6.38
N TYR A 45 9.50 -12.68 6.75
CA TYR A 45 8.19 -13.13 7.18
C TYR A 45 7.46 -13.90 6.07
N TRP A 46 7.50 -13.41 4.82
CA TRP A 46 6.93 -14.11 3.67
C TRP A 46 7.58 -15.50 3.50
N ALA A 47 8.92 -15.56 3.52
CA ALA A 47 9.67 -16.79 3.39
C ALA A 47 9.36 -17.77 4.53
N TRP A 48 9.26 -17.25 5.76
CA TRP A 48 8.89 -18.05 6.93
C TRP A 48 7.48 -18.63 6.78
N CYS A 49 6.50 -17.84 6.39
CA CYS A 49 5.14 -18.31 6.14
C CYS A 49 5.13 -19.44 5.11
N HIS A 50 5.78 -19.23 3.98
CA HIS A 50 5.87 -20.25 2.92
C HIS A 50 6.49 -21.56 3.41
N ASN A 51 7.59 -21.49 4.15
CA ASN A 51 8.29 -22.64 4.72
C ASN A 51 7.48 -23.41 5.79
N ASN A 52 6.48 -22.74 6.39
CA ASN A 52 5.56 -23.33 7.36
C ASN A 52 4.20 -23.70 6.77
N GLY A 53 4.09 -23.78 5.43
CA GLY A 53 2.86 -24.20 4.74
C GLY A 53 1.77 -23.14 4.67
N ILE A 54 2.09 -21.89 4.99
CA ILE A 54 1.17 -20.75 4.86
C ILE A 54 1.46 -20.07 3.55
N HIS A 55 0.63 -20.34 2.56
CA HIS A 55 0.83 -19.83 1.21
C HIS A 55 0.08 -18.52 1.00
N ALA A 56 0.73 -17.61 0.28
CA ALA A 56 0.09 -16.42 -0.21
C ALA A 56 -1.12 -16.78 -1.08
N ARG A 57 -2.19 -15.99 -0.98
CA ARG A 57 -3.36 -16.15 -1.85
C ARG A 57 -3.03 -15.69 -3.25
N ASP A 58 -3.30 -16.54 -4.23
CA ASP A 58 -3.47 -16.10 -5.61
C ASP A 58 -4.79 -15.32 -5.69
N ARG A 59 -4.68 -13.99 -5.79
CA ARG A 59 -5.86 -13.13 -5.75
C ARG A 59 -6.73 -13.27 -7.00
N HIS A 60 -6.15 -13.65 -8.12
CA HIS A 60 -6.93 -13.99 -9.30
C HIS A 60 -7.85 -15.20 -9.03
N ALA A 61 -7.28 -16.29 -8.54
CA ALA A 61 -8.04 -17.52 -8.28
C ALA A 61 -9.05 -17.36 -7.12
N SER A 62 -8.69 -16.61 -6.06
CA SER A 62 -9.52 -16.48 -4.85
C SER A 62 -10.61 -15.42 -4.95
N GLU A 63 -10.39 -14.35 -5.70
CA GLU A 63 -11.33 -13.23 -5.83
C GLU A 63 -12.17 -13.30 -7.13
N GLY A 64 -11.94 -14.31 -7.98
CA GLY A 64 -12.65 -14.47 -9.25
C GLY A 64 -12.38 -13.38 -10.28
N ALA A 65 -11.33 -12.59 -10.07
CA ALA A 65 -10.95 -11.53 -10.99
C ALA A 65 -10.41 -12.10 -12.31
N HIS A 66 -10.62 -11.39 -13.42
CA HIS A 66 -10.02 -11.80 -14.68
C HIS A 66 -8.48 -11.60 -14.62
N PRO A 67 -7.64 -12.55 -15.12
CA PRO A 67 -6.19 -12.44 -15.02
C PRO A 67 -5.59 -11.16 -15.64
N LEU A 68 -6.25 -10.62 -16.68
CA LEU A 68 -5.88 -9.36 -17.32
C LEU A 68 -6.27 -8.12 -16.50
N GLU A 69 -7.08 -8.29 -15.44
CA GLU A 69 -7.50 -7.20 -14.56
C GLU A 69 -6.65 -7.18 -13.30
N LYS A 70 -6.48 -8.34 -12.68
CA LYS A 70 -5.80 -8.48 -11.40
C LYS A 70 -5.15 -9.85 -11.29
N LYS A 71 -3.83 -9.86 -11.18
CA LYS A 71 -3.06 -11.07 -10.92
C LYS A 71 -1.84 -10.75 -10.08
N ASP A 72 -1.84 -11.21 -8.86
CA ASP A 72 -0.74 -11.14 -7.91
C ASP A 72 -0.96 -12.13 -6.76
N TYR A 73 0.06 -12.30 -5.94
CA TYR A 73 0.00 -13.08 -4.71
C TYR A 73 0.00 -12.15 -3.50
N ALA A 74 -0.81 -12.45 -2.49
CA ALA A 74 -0.91 -11.63 -1.30
C ALA A 74 -0.90 -12.46 -0.02
N LEU A 75 -0.15 -11.97 0.97
CA LEU A 75 -0.05 -12.52 2.32
C LEU A 75 -0.48 -11.43 3.31
N GLY A 76 -1.53 -11.69 4.10
CA GLY A 76 -2.04 -10.72 5.08
C GLY A 76 -1.09 -10.53 6.25
N MET A 77 -1.12 -9.35 6.81
CA MET A 77 -0.36 -8.93 7.99
C MET A 77 -1.23 -8.83 9.25
N ASP A 78 -2.50 -9.18 9.14
CA ASP A 78 -3.49 -9.08 10.22
C ASP A 78 -4.34 -10.35 10.32
N LYS A 79 -5.08 -10.46 11.42
CA LYS A 79 -5.92 -11.63 11.71
C LYS A 79 -7.09 -11.80 10.74
N GLY A 80 -7.65 -10.70 10.27
CA GLY A 80 -8.85 -10.73 9.43
C GLY A 80 -8.65 -11.39 8.09
N TYR A 81 -7.40 -11.39 7.59
CA TYR A 81 -7.10 -11.86 6.25
C TYR A 81 -7.27 -13.38 6.07
N TYR A 82 -7.02 -14.18 7.09
CA TYR A 82 -6.99 -15.65 6.98
C TYR A 82 -8.29 -16.34 7.38
N GLY A 83 -9.12 -15.73 8.20
CA GLY A 83 -10.39 -16.32 8.65
C GLY A 83 -10.29 -17.62 9.49
N ASP A 84 -9.07 -18.10 9.77
CA ASP A 84 -8.79 -19.34 10.49
C ASP A 84 -8.08 -19.04 11.82
N GLU A 85 -8.80 -19.25 12.94
CA GLU A 85 -8.30 -18.97 14.30
C GLU A 85 -7.04 -19.80 14.66
N LYS A 86 -6.86 -20.96 14.05
CA LYS A 86 -5.70 -21.81 14.31
C LYS A 86 -4.43 -21.20 13.73
N ILE A 87 -4.51 -20.68 12.50
CA ILE A 87 -3.41 -19.94 11.87
C ILE A 87 -3.04 -18.73 12.71
N HIS A 88 -4.03 -18.02 13.25
CA HIS A 88 -3.81 -16.84 14.11
C HIS A 88 -3.04 -17.16 15.40
N SER A 89 -3.34 -18.29 16.04
CA SER A 89 -2.67 -18.67 17.30
C SER A 89 -1.24 -19.12 17.09
N GLU A 90 -0.95 -19.76 15.97
CA GLU A 90 0.38 -20.27 15.65
C GLU A 90 1.33 -19.17 15.14
N LEU A 91 0.82 -18.19 14.42
CA LEU A 91 1.63 -17.15 13.78
C LEU A 91 1.99 -15.97 14.67
N GLN A 92 1.31 -15.78 15.82
CA GLN A 92 1.45 -14.58 16.64
C GLN A 92 1.40 -13.26 15.82
N LEU A 93 0.66 -13.26 14.71
CA LEU A 93 0.59 -12.19 13.70
C LEU A 93 0.34 -10.80 14.28
N THR A 94 -0.31 -10.74 15.46
CA THR A 94 -0.60 -9.47 16.14
C THR A 94 0.64 -8.78 16.69
N HIS A 95 1.75 -9.50 16.89
CA HIS A 95 2.96 -8.90 17.46
C HIS A 95 3.98 -8.53 16.39
N GLU A 96 4.06 -9.31 15.30
CA GLU A 96 5.10 -9.19 14.30
C GLU A 96 5.11 -7.80 13.61
N PHE A 97 3.93 -7.26 13.31
CA PHE A 97 3.81 -5.97 12.62
C PHE A 97 3.32 -4.81 13.51
N ASN A 98 3.22 -5.02 14.83
CA ASN A 98 2.79 -3.96 15.75
C ASN A 98 3.67 -2.70 15.65
N ASP A 99 4.97 -2.86 15.55
CA ASP A 99 5.88 -1.72 15.48
C ASP A 99 5.80 -1.01 14.13
N PHE A 100 5.55 -1.75 13.04
CA PHE A 100 5.23 -1.16 11.76
C PHE A 100 3.95 -0.30 11.83
N PHE A 101 2.85 -0.84 12.34
CA PHE A 101 1.60 -0.08 12.47
C PHE A 101 1.72 1.10 13.45
N LYS A 102 2.47 0.97 14.54
CA LYS A 102 2.79 2.11 15.42
C LYS A 102 3.57 3.19 14.65
N TYR A 103 4.55 2.81 13.84
CA TYR A 103 5.29 3.76 13.02
C TYR A 103 4.40 4.45 12.00
N MET A 104 3.52 3.71 11.31
CA MET A 104 2.52 4.25 10.40
C MET A 104 1.63 5.29 11.09
N ASN A 105 1.15 4.98 12.29
CA ASN A 105 0.21 5.82 13.05
C ASN A 105 0.88 7.00 13.76
N ASN A 106 2.14 6.93 14.13
CA ASN A 106 2.83 7.98 14.87
C ASN A 106 3.65 8.91 13.97
N GLU A 107 4.24 8.37 12.90
CA GLU A 107 5.15 9.13 12.05
C GLU A 107 4.54 9.45 10.68
N ILE A 108 4.07 8.44 9.95
CA ILE A 108 3.62 8.61 8.56
C ILE A 108 2.33 9.45 8.50
N ILE A 109 1.28 9.04 9.23
CA ILE A 109 0.02 9.79 9.18
C ILE A 109 0.15 11.17 9.83
N ARG A 110 0.97 11.32 10.85
CA ARG A 110 1.25 12.62 11.48
C ARG A 110 1.89 13.60 10.50
N GLN A 111 2.87 13.14 9.71
CA GLN A 111 3.51 13.96 8.68
C GLN A 111 2.50 14.31 7.57
N TYR A 112 1.67 13.35 7.15
CA TYR A 112 0.62 13.58 6.16
C TYR A 112 -0.41 14.61 6.65
N SER A 113 -0.91 14.46 7.90
CA SER A 113 -1.89 15.36 8.50
C SER A 113 -1.33 16.76 8.79
N PHE A 114 -0.02 16.90 8.93
CA PHE A 114 0.62 18.22 9.04
C PHE A 114 0.48 19.02 7.74
N GLU A 115 0.64 18.38 6.59
CA GLU A 115 0.44 19.00 5.27
C GLU A 115 -1.05 19.14 4.91
N TYR A 116 -1.87 18.15 5.32
CA TYR A 116 -3.30 18.08 5.00
C TYR A 116 -4.14 17.92 6.28
N PRO A 117 -4.32 19.00 7.07
CA PRO A 117 -4.93 18.90 8.41
C PRO A 117 -6.38 18.43 8.42
N ASP A 118 -7.12 18.61 7.31
CA ASP A 118 -8.53 18.20 7.21
C ASP A 118 -8.70 16.68 7.09
N VAL A 119 -7.63 15.91 6.91
CA VAL A 119 -7.70 14.44 6.88
C VAL A 119 -8.02 13.84 8.25
N GLY A 120 -7.83 14.60 9.32
CA GLY A 120 -8.04 14.11 10.70
C GLY A 120 -6.97 13.10 11.13
N HIS A 121 -7.38 12.06 11.85
CA HIS A 121 -6.48 11.06 12.42
C HIS A 121 -6.92 9.63 12.08
N PRO A 122 -6.95 9.25 10.79
CA PRO A 122 -7.22 7.87 10.44
C PRO A 122 -6.04 6.98 10.87
N VAL A 123 -6.30 5.69 11.09
CA VAL A 123 -5.30 4.74 11.60
C VAL A 123 -5.08 3.59 10.65
N ALA A 124 -3.85 3.13 10.55
CA ALA A 124 -3.47 1.88 9.89
C ALA A 124 -3.47 0.76 10.93
N HIS A 125 -4.14 -0.35 10.63
CA HIS A 125 -4.21 -1.52 11.51
C HIS A 125 -4.24 -2.84 10.75
N GLU A 126 -4.32 -2.78 9.43
CA GLU A 126 -4.29 -3.93 8.53
C GLU A 126 -3.43 -3.65 7.30
N GLY A 127 -2.95 -4.71 6.69
CA GLY A 127 -2.15 -4.63 5.48
C GLY A 127 -1.84 -6.00 4.91
N LYS A 128 -1.18 -6.00 3.77
CA LYS A 128 -0.75 -7.21 3.08
C LYS A 128 0.57 -6.99 2.36
N ILE A 129 1.39 -8.03 2.36
CA ILE A 129 2.57 -8.13 1.52
C ILE A 129 2.10 -8.71 0.18
N GLN A 130 2.53 -8.12 -0.93
CA GLN A 130 2.14 -8.55 -2.27
C GLN A 130 3.38 -8.82 -3.11
N ASN A 131 3.33 -9.92 -3.85
CA ASN A 131 4.28 -10.25 -4.91
C ASN A 131 3.55 -10.23 -6.25
N THR A 132 4.10 -9.53 -7.22
CA THR A 132 3.62 -9.44 -8.58
C THR A 132 4.71 -9.91 -9.53
N GLN A 133 4.43 -10.94 -10.29
CA GLN A 133 5.36 -11.50 -11.27
C GLN A 133 5.42 -10.64 -12.54
N PRO A 134 6.47 -10.78 -13.36
CA PRO A 134 6.56 -10.08 -14.63
C PRO A 134 5.31 -10.24 -15.50
N SER A 135 4.82 -9.14 -16.04
CA SER A 135 3.60 -9.04 -16.84
C SER A 135 2.29 -9.25 -16.09
N GLU A 136 2.33 -9.48 -14.78
CA GLU A 136 1.16 -9.52 -13.90
C GLU A 136 0.93 -8.16 -13.23
N GLY A 137 -0.19 -7.98 -12.52
CA GLY A 137 -0.46 -6.77 -11.75
C GLY A 137 -1.94 -6.49 -11.57
N TYR A 138 -2.24 -5.28 -11.11
CA TYR A 138 -3.60 -4.76 -11.02
C TYR A 138 -3.77 -3.66 -12.07
N HIS A 139 -4.20 -4.07 -13.26
CA HIS A 139 -4.16 -3.24 -14.47
C HIS A 139 -5.37 -2.32 -14.61
N VAL A 140 -6.45 -2.58 -13.88
CA VAL A 140 -7.69 -1.80 -13.95
C VAL A 140 -7.57 -0.55 -13.09
N TRP A 141 -8.04 0.56 -13.63
CA TRP A 141 -8.21 1.80 -12.85
C TRP A 141 -9.25 1.59 -11.75
N HIS A 142 -8.85 1.79 -10.51
CA HIS A 142 -9.70 1.59 -9.34
C HIS A 142 -9.45 2.63 -8.26
N SER A 143 -10.37 2.70 -7.32
CA SER A 143 -10.20 3.36 -6.03
C SER A 143 -10.23 2.34 -4.91
N GLU A 144 -9.65 2.67 -3.77
CA GLU A 144 -9.64 1.81 -2.59
C GLU A 144 -10.89 1.97 -1.72
N TRP A 145 -11.71 2.97 -2.02
CA TRP A 145 -12.96 3.27 -1.33
C TRP A 145 -14.17 2.81 -2.15
N ASN A 146 -15.12 2.16 -1.48
CA ASN A 146 -16.48 1.91 -1.97
C ASN A 146 -17.45 1.79 -0.78
N TYR A 147 -18.72 1.51 -1.06
CA TYR A 147 -19.75 1.40 -0.02
C TYR A 147 -19.54 0.22 0.95
N GLU A 148 -18.78 -0.80 0.59
CA GLU A 148 -18.45 -1.95 1.45
C GLU A 148 -17.30 -1.63 2.42
N VAL A 149 -16.44 -0.69 2.06
CA VAL A 149 -15.26 -0.26 2.84
C VAL A 149 -15.27 1.27 3.07
N PRO A 150 -16.35 1.83 3.63
CA PRO A 150 -16.57 3.28 3.71
C PRO A 150 -15.60 4.01 4.63
N ARG A 151 -14.87 3.28 5.51
CA ARG A 151 -13.93 3.85 6.47
C ARG A 151 -12.56 4.18 5.90
N ARG A 152 -12.20 3.65 4.73
CA ARG A 152 -10.90 3.89 4.10
C ARG A 152 -10.80 5.33 3.64
N GLN A 153 -9.89 6.08 4.23
CA GLN A 153 -9.63 7.48 3.87
C GLN A 153 -8.40 7.62 3.00
N LEU A 154 -7.32 6.95 3.38
CA LEU A 154 -6.08 6.92 2.62
C LEU A 154 -5.68 5.48 2.34
N ALA A 155 -4.92 5.30 1.27
CA ALA A 155 -4.23 4.06 0.98
C ALA A 155 -2.72 4.30 1.01
N TYR A 156 -1.94 3.24 1.19
CA TYR A 156 -0.49 3.29 1.12
C TYR A 156 0.10 2.11 0.37
N ALA A 157 1.28 2.34 -0.21
CA ALA A 157 2.12 1.31 -0.79
C ALA A 157 3.59 1.57 -0.43
N LEU A 158 4.24 0.63 0.24
CA LEU A 158 5.67 0.61 0.50
C LEU A 158 6.32 -0.35 -0.48
N PHE A 159 7.30 0.11 -1.26
CA PHE A 159 8.05 -0.72 -2.18
C PHE A 159 9.19 -1.44 -1.46
N LEU A 160 9.22 -2.77 -1.60
CA LEU A 160 10.22 -3.62 -0.95
C LEU A 160 11.43 -3.91 -1.84
N ASN A 161 11.34 -3.59 -3.13
CA ASN A 161 12.44 -3.71 -4.08
C ASN A 161 12.36 -2.66 -5.19
N ASP A 162 13.47 -2.47 -5.87
CA ASP A 162 13.52 -1.71 -7.11
C ASP A 162 12.95 -2.53 -8.27
N VAL A 163 12.32 -1.84 -9.23
CA VAL A 163 11.92 -2.43 -10.51
C VAL A 163 12.45 -1.53 -11.62
N ASP A 164 13.33 -2.05 -12.48
CA ASP A 164 14.00 -1.24 -13.50
C ASP A 164 13.05 -0.81 -14.62
N GLU A 165 12.19 -1.72 -15.09
CA GLU A 165 11.22 -1.47 -16.16
C GLU A 165 9.82 -1.87 -15.73
N GLY A 166 8.85 -0.95 -15.89
CA GLY A 166 7.47 -1.14 -15.49
C GLY A 166 7.26 -1.06 -13.97
N GLY A 167 6.16 -1.62 -13.50
CA GLY A 167 5.85 -1.73 -12.07
C GLY A 167 5.36 -0.45 -11.41
N GLU A 168 5.24 0.67 -12.14
CA GLU A 168 4.86 1.96 -11.58
C GLU A 168 3.47 1.90 -10.93
N LEU A 169 3.31 2.70 -9.88
CA LEU A 169 2.01 3.12 -9.38
C LEU A 169 1.58 4.35 -10.17
N GLU A 170 0.47 4.24 -10.89
CA GLU A 170 0.00 5.28 -11.81
C GLU A 170 -1.34 5.85 -11.36
N PHE A 171 -1.46 7.18 -11.34
CA PHE A 171 -2.66 7.93 -10.99
C PHE A 171 -3.27 8.61 -12.22
N LEU A 172 -4.53 8.27 -12.52
CA LEU A 172 -5.19 8.69 -13.75
C LEU A 172 -5.42 10.21 -13.83
N HIS A 173 -6.11 10.76 -12.84
CA HIS A 173 -6.52 12.17 -12.86
C HIS A 173 -5.37 13.12 -12.56
N GLN A 174 -4.39 12.68 -11.78
CA GLN A 174 -3.21 13.47 -11.43
C GLN A 174 -2.13 13.41 -12.51
N SER A 175 -2.20 12.44 -13.44
CA SER A 175 -1.17 12.18 -14.45
C SER A 175 0.21 11.93 -13.84
N ILE A 176 0.24 11.22 -12.70
CA ILE A 176 1.46 10.91 -11.95
C ILE A 176 1.78 9.42 -12.09
N ARG A 177 3.05 9.11 -12.32
CA ARG A 177 3.61 7.76 -12.26
C ARG A 177 4.75 7.74 -11.26
N ILE A 178 4.70 6.78 -10.34
CA ILE A 178 5.72 6.60 -9.31
C ILE A 178 6.42 5.28 -9.56
N LYS A 179 7.71 5.36 -9.86
CA LYS A 179 8.55 4.19 -10.09
C LYS A 179 8.84 3.49 -8.76
N PRO A 180 8.72 2.15 -8.68
CA PRO A 180 9.11 1.41 -7.49
C PRO A 180 10.59 1.60 -7.17
N ARG A 181 10.86 2.07 -5.96
CA ARG A 181 12.20 2.13 -5.37
C ARG A 181 12.13 1.57 -3.96
N LYS A 182 13.05 0.70 -3.63
CA LYS A 182 13.15 0.05 -2.33
C LYS A 182 13.16 1.08 -1.20
N GLY A 183 12.25 0.92 -0.24
CA GLY A 183 12.12 1.81 0.92
C GLY A 183 11.28 3.06 0.68
N ASP A 184 10.87 3.36 -0.56
CA ASP A 184 9.94 4.45 -0.84
C ASP A 184 8.51 4.02 -0.51
N MET A 185 7.74 4.90 0.13
CA MET A 185 6.34 4.70 0.44
C MET A 185 5.48 5.80 -0.17
N VAL A 186 4.37 5.42 -0.75
CA VAL A 186 3.35 6.35 -1.26
C VAL A 186 2.13 6.30 -0.37
N VAL A 187 1.56 7.45 -0.05
CA VAL A 187 0.27 7.61 0.63
C VAL A 187 -0.63 8.51 -0.20
N TRP A 188 -1.88 8.12 -0.41
CA TRP A 188 -2.83 8.86 -1.24
C TRP A 188 -4.27 8.69 -0.77
N PRO A 189 -5.20 9.62 -1.11
CA PRO A 189 -6.62 9.45 -0.82
C PRO A 189 -7.21 8.20 -1.45
N ALA A 190 -7.96 7.44 -0.65
CA ALA A 190 -8.58 6.18 -1.09
C ALA A 190 -9.72 6.36 -2.10
N PHE A 191 -10.21 7.60 -2.27
CA PHE A 191 -11.43 7.93 -2.98
C PHE A 191 -11.30 7.88 -4.52
N TRP A 192 -12.44 7.90 -5.19
CA TRP A 192 -12.58 7.92 -6.65
C TRP A 192 -11.87 9.11 -7.34
N SER A 193 -11.56 10.18 -6.61
CA SER A 193 -10.71 11.27 -7.11
C SER A 193 -9.27 10.85 -7.42
N HIS A 194 -8.80 9.74 -6.85
CA HIS A 194 -7.45 9.21 -7.00
C HIS A 194 -7.49 7.80 -7.60
N LEU A 195 -8.17 7.66 -8.76
CA LEU A 195 -8.12 6.42 -9.52
C LEU A 195 -6.68 6.10 -9.88
N HIS A 196 -6.26 4.89 -9.53
CA HIS A 196 -4.89 4.44 -9.73
C HIS A 196 -4.85 2.98 -10.21
N ARG A 197 -3.68 2.57 -10.65
CA ARG A 197 -3.39 1.18 -11.00
C ARG A 197 -1.93 0.84 -10.75
N GLY A 198 -1.64 -0.44 -10.55
CA GLY A 198 -0.29 -0.97 -10.56
C GLY A 198 0.07 -1.43 -11.96
N ASN A 199 1.00 -0.77 -12.62
CA ASN A 199 1.53 -1.24 -13.89
C ASN A 199 2.30 -2.55 -13.71
N PRO A 200 2.30 -3.45 -14.71
CA PRO A 200 3.04 -4.69 -14.64
C PRO A 200 4.54 -4.42 -14.56
N PRO A 201 5.28 -5.12 -13.68
CA PRO A 201 6.73 -5.12 -13.76
C PRO A 201 7.18 -5.88 -15.03
N LEU A 202 8.24 -5.41 -15.68
CA LEU A 202 8.74 -5.98 -16.92
C LEU A 202 10.15 -6.57 -16.74
N SER A 203 10.96 -6.02 -15.83
CA SER A 203 12.35 -6.43 -15.62
C SER A 203 12.58 -7.39 -14.45
N GLY A 204 11.52 -7.82 -13.77
CA GLY A 204 11.60 -8.68 -12.60
C GLY A 204 10.30 -8.65 -11.82
N GLU A 205 10.26 -9.28 -10.67
CA GLU A 205 9.10 -9.25 -9.79
C GLU A 205 9.03 -7.94 -8.98
N LYS A 206 7.82 -7.56 -8.59
CA LYS A 206 7.57 -6.42 -7.73
C LYS A 206 7.03 -6.88 -6.38
N TRP A 207 7.66 -6.41 -5.32
CA TRP A 207 7.27 -6.64 -3.95
C TRP A 207 6.82 -5.35 -3.28
N ILE A 208 5.64 -5.36 -2.67
CA ILE A 208 5.09 -4.20 -1.96
C ILE A 208 4.37 -4.61 -0.68
N VAL A 209 4.29 -3.68 0.26
CA VAL A 209 3.32 -3.73 1.36
C VAL A 209 2.24 -2.71 1.06
N THR A 210 0.97 -3.12 1.08
CA THR A 210 -0.18 -2.23 0.89
C THR A 210 -1.18 -2.34 2.03
N GLY A 211 -1.89 -1.26 2.27
CA GLY A 211 -2.97 -1.20 3.25
C GLY A 211 -3.64 0.17 3.25
N TRP A 212 -4.37 0.43 4.31
CA TRP A 212 -5.22 1.62 4.40
C TRP A 212 -5.09 2.31 5.74
N PHE A 213 -5.36 3.61 5.74
CA PHE A 213 -5.67 4.37 6.93
C PHE A 213 -7.19 4.56 6.99
N GLU A 214 -7.79 4.08 8.07
CA GLU A 214 -9.23 4.07 8.25
C GLU A 214 -9.68 5.02 9.37
N GLN A 215 -10.83 5.66 9.17
CA GLN A 215 -11.48 6.41 10.22
C GLN A 215 -12.20 5.45 11.17
N LEU A 216 -11.68 5.33 12.39
CA LEU A 216 -12.33 4.55 13.45
C LEU A 216 -13.43 5.37 14.12
N GLY A 217 -14.51 4.70 14.58
CA GLY A 217 -15.60 5.33 15.33
C GLY A 217 -16.71 5.98 14.50
N VAL A 218 -16.72 5.82 13.19
CA VAL A 218 -17.91 6.12 12.38
C VAL A 218 -18.89 4.97 12.59
N HIS A 219 -19.84 5.15 13.53
CA HIS A 219 -20.97 4.24 13.64
C HIS A 219 -21.90 4.47 12.45
N ASN A 220 -22.17 3.41 11.70
CA ASN A 220 -23.17 3.41 10.63
C ASN A 220 -24.59 3.26 11.20
N ASP A 221 -24.96 4.12 12.18
CA ASP A 221 -26.31 4.15 12.73
C ASP A 221 -27.22 5.12 11.94
N ILE A 222 -26.98 5.26 10.63
CA ILE A 222 -27.96 5.89 9.76
C ILE A 222 -28.91 4.79 9.30
N THR A 223 -29.88 4.46 10.14
CA THR A 223 -31.10 3.77 9.69
C THR A 223 -31.94 4.78 8.95
N PHE A 224 -32.04 4.66 7.64
CA PHE A 224 -33.10 5.33 6.89
C PHE A 224 -34.38 4.55 7.22
N GLU A 225 -35.24 5.12 8.08
CA GLU A 225 -36.62 4.67 8.20
C GLU A 225 -37.33 5.06 6.90
N GLU A 226 -37.94 4.09 6.21
CA GLU A 226 -38.77 4.30 5.04
C GLU A 226 -40.12 4.97 5.41
#